data_eb5bccc6c9dfe26d34fe337dc33b9586
#
_entry.id   eb5bccc6c9dfe26d34fe337dc33b9586
#
_cell.length_a   1.000
_cell.length_b   1.000
_cell.length_c   1.000
_cell.angle_alpha   90.00
_cell.angle_beta   90.00
_cell.angle_gamma   90.00
#
_symmetry.space_group_name_H-M   'P 1'
#
loop_
_entity.id
_entity.type
_entity.pdbx_description
1 polymer ?
#
loop_
_entity_poly.entity_id
_entity_poly.type
_entity_poly.pdbx_seq_one_letter_code
_entity_poly.pdbx_strand_id
1 'polypeptide(L)'
;MGSGRVLVVDDDRDLCDLLSDFLSEEGYDVTRAYAGQDAIDSARESTPDAVLLDLLLPDVSGVAVGRALRDAPSTRDVPIVIISGDRTALARSKLELRADSFVEKPFSLAAVEAALRGALGEPNTASGAS
;
A
#
# COMPACT_ATOMS: atom_id res chain seq x y z
N MET A 1 -11.66 -13.68 0.71
CA MET A 1 -10.95 -13.52 -0.55
C MET A 1 -10.91 -12.05 -0.92
N GLY A 2 -9.74 -11.51 -1.25
CA GLY A 2 -9.59 -10.12 -1.59
C GLY A 2 -10.02 -9.82 -3.01
N SER A 3 -10.35 -8.59 -3.28
CA SER A 3 -10.65 -8.13 -4.63
C SER A 3 -10.23 -6.68 -4.77
N GLY A 4 -9.93 -6.27 -6.00
CA GLY A 4 -9.51 -4.92 -6.30
C GLY A 4 -8.10 -4.86 -6.83
N ARG A 5 -7.71 -3.68 -7.26
CA ARG A 5 -6.37 -3.40 -7.78
C ARG A 5 -5.50 -2.83 -6.68
N VAL A 6 -4.33 -3.41 -6.52
CA VAL A 6 -3.38 -2.99 -5.49
C VAL A 6 -2.06 -2.63 -6.14
N LEU A 7 -1.55 -1.45 -5.81
CA LEU A 7 -0.20 -1.04 -6.21
C LEU A 7 0.73 -1.30 -5.03
N VAL A 8 1.73 -2.15 -5.24
CA VAL A 8 2.74 -2.47 -4.22
C VAL A 8 4.02 -1.71 -4.55
N VAL A 9 4.46 -0.87 -3.63
CA VAL A 9 5.62 0.02 -3.83
C VAL A 9 6.69 -0.33 -2.80
N ASP A 10 7.77 -0.95 -3.25
CA ASP A 10 8.90 -1.34 -2.39
C ASP A 10 10.13 -1.54 -3.28
N ASP A 11 11.28 -0.97 -2.89
CA ASP A 11 12.50 -1.10 -3.65
C ASP A 11 13.21 -2.45 -3.42
N ASP A 12 12.87 -3.15 -2.37
CA ASP A 12 13.30 -4.53 -2.16
C ASP A 12 12.48 -5.42 -3.09
N ARG A 13 13.09 -5.80 -4.22
CA ARG A 13 12.38 -6.55 -5.25
C ARG A 13 11.87 -7.89 -4.76
N ASP A 14 12.67 -8.59 -3.95
CA ASP A 14 12.26 -9.89 -3.41
C ASP A 14 11.03 -9.74 -2.51
N LEU A 15 11.01 -8.74 -1.66
CA LEU A 15 9.88 -8.49 -0.79
C LEU A 15 8.65 -8.03 -1.57
N CYS A 16 8.85 -7.14 -2.53
CA CYS A 16 7.77 -6.67 -3.40
C CYS A 16 7.14 -7.83 -4.17
N ASP A 17 7.97 -8.71 -4.72
CA ASP A 17 7.50 -9.87 -5.47
C ASP A 17 6.79 -10.86 -4.56
N LEU A 18 7.31 -11.08 -3.35
CA LEU A 18 6.68 -11.96 -2.37
C LEU A 18 5.28 -11.45 -1.99
N LEU A 19 5.19 -10.17 -1.67
CA LEU A 19 3.90 -9.55 -1.34
C LEU A 19 2.93 -9.63 -2.51
N SER A 20 3.43 -9.34 -3.71
CA SER A 20 2.60 -9.35 -4.92
C SER A 20 2.06 -10.73 -5.22
N ASP A 21 2.91 -11.74 -5.11
CA ASP A 21 2.50 -13.13 -5.35
C ASP A 21 1.46 -13.57 -4.33
N PHE A 22 1.70 -13.24 -3.06
CA PHE A 22 0.76 -13.57 -1.99
C PHE A 22 -0.60 -12.92 -2.23
N LEU A 23 -0.60 -11.62 -2.52
CA LEU A 23 -1.86 -10.89 -2.73
C LEU A 23 -2.58 -11.34 -3.99
N SER A 24 -1.84 -11.70 -5.04
CA SER A 24 -2.45 -12.24 -6.25
C SER A 24 -3.16 -13.55 -5.98
N GLU A 25 -2.58 -14.41 -5.15
CA GLU A 25 -3.21 -15.66 -4.73
C GLU A 25 -4.48 -15.41 -3.91
N GLU A 26 -4.52 -14.28 -3.20
CA GLU A 26 -5.69 -13.90 -2.41
C GLU A 26 -6.79 -13.24 -3.26
N GLY A 27 -6.55 -13.05 -4.55
CA GLY A 27 -7.57 -12.54 -5.46
C GLY A 27 -7.39 -11.10 -5.92
N TYR A 28 -6.34 -10.42 -5.44
CA TYR A 28 -6.07 -9.03 -5.86
C TYR A 28 -5.38 -8.98 -7.21
N ASP A 29 -5.65 -7.91 -7.96
CA ASP A 29 -4.93 -7.59 -9.20
C ASP A 29 -3.79 -6.65 -8.81
N VAL A 30 -2.56 -7.15 -8.84
CA VAL A 30 -1.41 -6.44 -8.28
C VAL A 30 -0.54 -5.85 -9.37
N THR A 31 -0.19 -4.56 -9.19
CA THR A 31 0.83 -3.88 -9.97
C THR A 31 2.01 -3.59 -9.04
N ARG A 32 3.23 -3.74 -9.54
CA ARG A 32 4.46 -3.55 -8.77
C ARG A 32 5.18 -2.30 -9.20
N ALA A 33 5.75 -1.59 -8.23
CA ALA A 33 6.65 -0.47 -8.50
C ALA A 33 7.82 -0.57 -7.54
N TYR A 34 9.03 -0.49 -8.06
CA TYR A 34 10.25 -0.62 -7.26
C TYR A 34 10.88 0.74 -6.95
N ALA A 35 10.28 1.81 -7.45
CA ALA A 35 10.76 3.17 -7.23
C ALA A 35 9.57 4.12 -7.12
N GLY A 36 9.78 5.25 -6.46
CA GLY A 36 8.71 6.19 -6.19
C GLY A 36 8.10 6.81 -7.43
N GLN A 37 8.94 7.20 -8.40
CA GLN A 37 8.43 7.81 -9.62
C GLN A 37 7.59 6.83 -10.43
N ASP A 38 8.02 5.58 -10.50
CA ASP A 38 7.25 4.53 -11.17
C ASP A 38 5.90 4.33 -10.50
N ALA A 39 5.86 4.42 -9.18
CA ALA A 39 4.61 4.31 -8.43
C ALA A 39 3.64 5.44 -8.77
N ILE A 40 4.16 6.67 -8.83
CA ILE A 40 3.35 7.84 -9.17
C ILE A 40 2.78 7.70 -10.58
N ASP A 41 3.63 7.34 -11.53
CA ASP A 41 3.22 7.18 -12.93
C ASP A 41 2.19 6.06 -13.07
N SER A 42 2.43 4.93 -12.42
CA SER A 42 1.52 3.79 -12.47
C SER A 42 0.13 4.14 -11.90
N ALA A 43 0.12 4.84 -10.78
CA ALA A 43 -1.15 5.24 -10.15
C ALA A 43 -1.94 6.22 -11.01
N ARG A 44 -1.25 7.06 -11.77
CA ARG A 44 -1.90 8.02 -12.66
C ARG A 44 -2.45 7.36 -13.92
N GLU A 45 -1.72 6.37 -14.45
CA GLU A 45 -2.16 5.65 -15.64
C GLU A 45 -3.38 4.77 -15.35
N SER A 46 -3.37 4.11 -14.21
CA SER A 46 -4.43 3.18 -13.83
C SER A 46 -4.62 3.27 -12.32
N THR A 47 -5.60 4.06 -11.92
CA THR A 47 -5.85 4.33 -10.50
C THR A 47 -6.10 3.04 -9.72
N PRO A 48 -5.27 2.73 -8.72
CA PRO A 48 -5.48 1.53 -7.91
C PRO A 48 -6.60 1.74 -6.90
N ASP A 49 -7.10 0.65 -6.35
CA ASP A 49 -8.08 0.70 -5.26
C ASP A 49 -7.39 0.87 -3.92
N ALA A 50 -6.12 0.50 -3.82
CA ALA A 50 -5.29 0.72 -2.64
C ALA A 50 -3.82 0.69 -3.00
N VAL A 51 -2.99 1.31 -2.16
CA VAL A 51 -1.53 1.35 -2.34
C VAL A 51 -0.87 0.83 -1.07
N LEU A 52 0.04 -0.13 -1.22
CA LEU A 52 0.97 -0.54 -0.16
C LEU A 52 2.25 0.24 -0.42
N LEU A 53 2.63 1.11 0.51
CA LEU A 53 3.70 2.08 0.28
C LEU A 53 4.81 1.94 1.32
N ASP A 54 6.00 1.54 0.88
CA ASP A 54 7.20 1.60 1.71
C ASP A 54 7.69 3.05 1.76
N LEU A 55 8.10 3.49 2.93
CA LEU A 55 8.59 4.86 3.11
C LEU A 55 10.02 5.05 2.63
N LEU A 56 10.81 3.98 2.57
CA LEU A 56 12.21 4.04 2.13
C LEU A 56 12.34 3.62 0.67
N LEU A 57 12.45 4.58 -0.22
CA LEU A 57 12.58 4.34 -1.66
C LEU A 57 13.86 5.01 -2.18
N PRO A 58 14.44 4.52 -3.29
CA PRO A 58 15.75 4.97 -3.73
C PRO A 58 15.79 6.36 -4.38
N ASP A 59 14.71 6.77 -5.02
CA ASP A 59 14.67 8.00 -5.81
C ASP A 59 13.95 9.15 -5.09
N VAL A 60 12.74 8.90 -4.62
CA VAL A 60 11.97 9.86 -3.83
C VAL A 60 11.48 9.15 -2.57
N SER A 61 11.26 9.90 -1.50
CA SER A 61 10.77 9.27 -0.26
C SER A 61 9.34 8.76 -0.45
N GLY A 62 8.97 7.74 0.32
CA GLY A 62 7.61 7.26 0.31
C GLY A 62 6.61 8.34 0.71
N VAL A 63 7.02 9.25 1.60
CA VAL A 63 6.18 10.39 1.97
C VAL A 63 5.91 11.28 0.76
N ALA A 64 6.93 11.53 -0.07
CA ALA A 64 6.77 12.33 -1.28
C ALA A 64 5.83 11.64 -2.28
N VAL A 65 5.91 10.32 -2.40
CA VAL A 65 4.98 9.54 -3.23
C VAL A 65 3.55 9.73 -2.71
N GLY A 66 3.36 9.55 -1.42
CA GLY A 66 2.05 9.70 -0.80
C GLY A 66 1.46 11.10 -1.00
N ARG A 67 2.28 12.13 -0.86
CA ARG A 67 1.84 13.50 -1.12
C ARG A 67 1.41 13.70 -2.56
N ALA A 68 2.19 13.18 -3.51
CA ALA A 68 1.85 13.27 -4.93
C ALA A 68 0.50 12.62 -5.20
N LEU A 69 0.22 11.48 -4.57
CA LEU A 69 -1.06 10.81 -4.71
C LEU A 69 -2.20 11.66 -4.12
N ARG A 70 -1.98 12.24 -2.94
CA ARG A 70 -3.01 13.07 -2.28
C ARG A 70 -3.27 14.39 -3.02
N ASP A 71 -2.28 14.90 -3.74
CA ASP A 71 -2.41 16.16 -4.47
C ASP A 71 -3.11 16.01 -5.82
N ALA A 72 -3.13 14.82 -6.41
CA ALA A 72 -3.77 14.58 -7.70
C ALA A 72 -5.24 14.20 -7.51
N PRO A 73 -6.17 14.82 -8.25
CA PRO A 73 -7.60 14.53 -8.08
C PRO A 73 -7.97 13.07 -8.27
N SER A 74 -7.31 12.37 -9.20
CA SER A 74 -7.63 10.97 -9.50
C SER A 74 -7.21 10.00 -8.39
N THR A 75 -6.21 10.38 -7.57
CA THR A 75 -5.66 9.50 -6.54
C THR A 75 -5.84 10.03 -5.12
N ARG A 76 -6.46 11.19 -4.98
CA ARG A 76 -6.60 11.88 -3.70
C ARG A 76 -7.16 11.00 -2.59
N ASP A 77 -8.15 10.20 -2.90
CA ASP A 77 -8.88 9.41 -1.91
C ASP A 77 -8.51 7.93 -1.92
N VAL A 78 -7.50 7.54 -2.70
CA VAL A 78 -7.06 6.14 -2.73
C VAL A 78 -6.49 5.75 -1.37
N PRO A 79 -6.98 4.66 -0.78
CA PRO A 79 -6.44 4.16 0.50
C PRO A 79 -4.95 3.86 0.41
N ILE A 80 -4.21 4.32 1.42
CA ILE A 80 -2.76 4.08 1.52
C ILE A 80 -2.49 3.28 2.79
N VAL A 81 -1.82 2.15 2.64
CA VAL A 81 -1.29 1.36 3.75
C VAL A 81 0.22 1.55 3.74
N ILE A 82 0.75 2.15 4.79
CA ILE A 82 2.17 2.43 4.90
C ILE A 82 2.89 1.24 5.52
N ILE A 83 4.04 0.90 4.95
CA ILE A 83 4.91 -0.15 5.48
C ILE A 83 6.24 0.47 5.83
N SER A 84 6.74 0.27 7.05
CA SER A 84 8.04 0.81 7.44
C SER A 84 8.58 0.10 8.68
N GLY A 85 9.90 0.04 8.79
CA GLY A 85 10.57 -0.39 10.01
C GLY A 85 10.84 0.75 10.99
N ASP A 86 10.53 1.99 10.63
CA ASP A 86 10.78 3.17 11.44
C ASP A 86 9.49 3.66 12.06
N ARG A 87 9.33 3.46 13.37
CA ARG A 87 8.12 3.86 14.10
C ARG A 87 7.87 5.35 14.07
N THR A 88 8.91 6.14 14.14
CA THR A 88 8.77 7.60 14.10
C THR A 88 8.25 8.05 12.74
N ALA A 89 8.82 7.48 11.69
CA ALA A 89 8.36 7.76 10.33
C ALA A 89 6.92 7.30 10.12
N LEU A 90 6.55 6.14 10.66
CA LEU A 90 5.17 5.64 10.59
C LEU A 90 4.19 6.60 11.23
N ALA A 91 4.48 7.01 12.47
CA ALA A 91 3.57 7.89 13.22
C ALA A 91 3.39 9.23 12.51
N ARG A 92 4.48 9.81 12.02
CA ARG A 92 4.46 11.09 11.33
C ARG A 92 3.70 11.02 10.02
N SER A 93 4.02 10.01 9.20
CA SER A 93 3.44 9.90 7.86
C SER A 93 1.97 9.49 7.89
N LYS A 94 1.53 8.77 8.92
CA LYS A 94 0.12 8.41 9.05
C LYS A 94 -0.77 9.65 9.09
N LEU A 95 -0.36 10.65 9.87
CA LEU A 95 -1.10 11.91 9.96
C LEU A 95 -0.96 12.73 8.67
N GLU A 96 0.27 12.84 8.18
CA GLU A 96 0.58 13.69 7.04
C GLU A 96 -0.08 13.22 5.75
N LEU A 97 -0.13 11.90 5.54
CA LEU A 97 -0.68 11.30 4.33
C LEU A 97 -2.13 10.87 4.47
N ARG A 98 -2.71 11.02 5.64
CA ARG A 98 -4.05 10.50 5.93
C ARG A 98 -4.14 9.03 5.55
N ALA A 99 -3.12 8.26 5.95
CA ALA A 99 -3.06 6.84 5.64
C ALA A 99 -4.16 6.08 6.38
N ASP A 100 -4.72 5.09 5.71
CA ASP A 100 -5.80 4.29 6.29
C ASP A 100 -5.28 3.30 7.31
N SER A 101 -4.06 2.84 7.13
CA SER A 101 -3.45 1.89 8.03
C SER A 101 -1.93 1.90 7.84
N PHE A 102 -1.24 1.23 8.74
CA PHE A 102 0.20 1.04 8.63
C PHE A 102 0.59 -0.33 9.16
N VAL A 103 1.70 -0.85 8.64
CA VAL A 103 2.25 -2.13 9.05
C VAL A 103 3.73 -1.94 9.34
N GLU A 104 4.15 -2.33 10.53
CA GLU A 104 5.54 -2.20 10.95
C GLU A 104 6.36 -3.41 10.50
N LYS A 105 7.56 -3.18 9.97
CA LYS A 105 8.50 -4.26 9.65
C LYS A 105 9.24 -4.68 10.91
N PRO A 106 9.51 -5.97 11.12
CA PRO A 106 9.09 -7.10 10.29
C PRO A 106 7.59 -7.40 10.45
N PHE A 107 6.97 -7.91 9.41
CA PHE A 107 5.54 -8.17 9.42
C PHE A 107 5.23 -9.60 8.93
N SER A 108 4.00 -10.04 9.22
CA SER A 108 3.48 -11.26 8.62
C SER A 108 2.66 -10.91 7.37
N LEU A 109 2.56 -11.83 6.44
CA LEU A 109 1.73 -11.63 5.25
C LEU A 109 0.26 -11.44 5.65
N ALA A 110 -0.17 -12.15 6.69
CA ALA A 110 -1.54 -12.01 7.21
C ALA A 110 -1.81 -10.59 7.72
N ALA A 111 -0.83 -9.95 8.36
CA ALA A 111 -0.98 -8.59 8.86
C ALA A 111 -1.14 -7.59 7.70
N VAL A 112 -0.38 -7.77 6.62
CA VAL A 112 -0.50 -6.93 5.43
C VAL A 112 -1.87 -7.10 4.79
N GLU A 113 -2.32 -8.33 4.63
CA GLU A 113 -3.62 -8.63 4.02
C GLU A 113 -4.77 -8.07 4.85
N ALA A 114 -4.67 -8.18 6.17
CA ALA A 114 -5.70 -7.64 7.07
C ALA A 114 -5.77 -6.10 6.99
N ALA A 115 -4.61 -5.44 6.96
CA ALA A 115 -4.55 -3.99 6.84
C ALA A 115 -5.14 -3.51 5.50
N LEU A 116 -4.81 -4.22 4.43
CA LEU A 116 -5.31 -3.92 3.10
C LEU A 116 -6.82 -4.11 3.01
N ARG A 117 -7.32 -5.20 3.55
CA ARG A 117 -8.76 -5.48 3.57
C ARG A 117 -9.52 -4.40 4.33
N GLY A 118 -8.99 -3.97 5.47
CA GLY A 118 -9.58 -2.89 6.24
C GLY A 118 -9.59 -1.57 5.47
N ALA A 119 -8.50 -1.26 4.78
CA ALA A 119 -8.39 -0.04 3.98
C ALA A 119 -9.37 -0.04 2.80
N LEU A 120 -9.61 -1.20 2.20
CA LEU A 120 -10.57 -1.33 1.11
C LEU A 120 -12.03 -1.36 1.58
N GLY A 121 -12.26 -1.38 2.89
CA GLY A 121 -13.59 -1.44 3.43
C GLY A 121 -14.27 -2.79 3.24
N GLU A 122 -13.51 -3.83 2.92
CA GLU A 122 -14.05 -5.16 2.72
C GLU A 122 -14.44 -5.81 4.06
N PRO A 123 -15.54 -6.56 4.10
CA PRO A 123 -15.90 -7.25 5.33
C PRO A 123 -14.83 -8.24 5.72
N ASN A 124 -14.53 -8.29 7.01
CA ASN A 124 -13.65 -9.32 7.53
C ASN A 124 -14.41 -10.64 7.53
N THR A 125 -13.97 -11.59 6.71
CA THR A 125 -14.63 -12.88 6.58
C THR A 125 -14.60 -13.70 7.87
N ALA A 126 -13.63 -13.47 8.73
CA ALA A 126 -13.59 -14.15 10.04
C ALA A 126 -14.71 -13.67 10.94
N SER A 127 -15.16 -12.44 10.76
CA SER A 127 -16.32 -11.89 11.44
C SER A 127 -17.50 -11.78 10.49
N GLY A 128 -17.41 -12.44 9.36
CA GLY A 128 -18.43 -12.36 8.32
C GLY A 128 -19.79 -12.87 8.77
N ALA A 129 -19.82 -13.50 9.91
CA ALA A 129 -21.04 -13.84 10.55
C ALA A 129 -21.80 -12.62 11.07
N SER A 130 -21.11 -11.52 11.12
CA SER A 130 -21.71 -10.27 11.58
C SER A 130 -22.40 -9.53 10.46
#